data_b534d17b66177bdcc48ac3e87124b10a
#
_entry.id   b534d17b66177bdcc48ac3e87124b10a
#
_cell.length_a   1.000
_cell.length_b   1.000
_cell.length_c   1.000
_cell.angle_alpha   90.00
_cell.angle_beta   90.00
_cell.angle_gamma   90.00
#
_symmetry.space_group_name_H-M   'P 1'
#
loop_
_entity.id
_entity.type
_entity.pdbx_description
1 polymer ?
#
loop_
_entity_poly.entity_id
_entity_poly.type
_entity_poly.pdbx_seq_one_letter_code
_entity_poly.pdbx_strand_id
1 'polypeptide(L)'
;VLEIKNLTKTYGKRQVLRDLTLRIKPGEIYGLLGPNGAGKTTTINILCNLLKADSGVIKINGLPVSKATKLLIGVAPQENLLYKTLSCQENLNFYAQIYGLNARQRKQQIESSLAAVKLLDRAKSPVETLSGGMQRRVNIATALVHQPKLLILDEPTTGLDIEARYEIWDLIRRLKNQGMTILLTTHLLDEAERLCQRIGILKGGRIVAEGSLEQLRQKIPAQEIVIVHTSQEELAIARAIELGFTHRRYGNDLAFWLPQPLELREIIAHFDGIPLDSIARQPVRLEHIYVEVTQNY
;
A
#
# COMPACT_ATOMS: atom_id res chain seq x y z
N VAL A 1 -11.67 7.53 10.80
CA VAL A 1 -12.60 6.51 10.28
C VAL A 1 -12.27 5.14 10.85
N LEU A 2 -10.99 4.76 10.94
CA LEU A 2 -10.54 3.50 11.53
C LEU A 2 -9.59 3.77 12.70
N GLU A 3 -9.82 3.09 13.82
CA GLU A 3 -8.90 3.04 14.95
C GLU A 3 -8.68 1.58 15.36
N ILE A 4 -7.43 1.16 15.43
CA ILE A 4 -6.98 -0.12 15.94
C ILE A 4 -6.02 0.15 17.09
N LYS A 5 -6.23 -0.50 18.25
CA LYS A 5 -5.38 -0.36 19.44
C LYS A 5 -5.01 -1.73 19.98
N ASN A 6 -3.72 -2.00 20.07
CA ASN A 6 -3.13 -3.17 20.70
C ASN A 6 -3.73 -4.51 20.20
N LEU A 7 -3.95 -4.59 18.87
CA LEU A 7 -4.58 -5.76 18.27
C LEU A 7 -3.62 -6.93 18.26
N THR A 8 -4.06 -8.08 18.80
CA THR A 8 -3.30 -9.32 18.78
C THR A 8 -4.06 -10.45 18.10
N LYS A 9 -3.29 -11.33 17.43
CA LYS A 9 -3.83 -12.56 16.84
C LYS A 9 -2.78 -13.64 16.78
N THR A 10 -3.16 -14.84 17.26
CA THR A 10 -2.33 -16.03 17.28
C THR A 10 -3.04 -17.17 16.53
N TYR A 11 -2.32 -17.93 15.75
CA TYR A 11 -2.75 -19.17 15.13
C TYR A 11 -1.89 -20.32 15.67
N GLY A 12 -2.47 -21.17 16.52
CA GLY A 12 -1.73 -22.20 17.23
C GLY A 12 -0.61 -21.57 18.08
N LYS A 13 0.66 -21.85 17.75
CA LYS A 13 1.83 -21.29 18.44
C LYS A 13 2.38 -20.01 17.77
N ARG A 14 1.87 -19.62 16.59
CA ARG A 14 2.38 -18.49 15.83
C ARG A 14 1.55 -17.24 16.09
N GLN A 15 2.14 -16.27 16.79
CA GLN A 15 1.55 -14.94 16.94
C GLN A 15 1.78 -14.13 15.65
N VAL A 16 0.70 -13.80 14.94
CA VAL A 16 0.72 -13.10 13.65
C VAL A 16 0.54 -11.60 13.80
N LEU A 17 -0.27 -11.16 14.76
CA LEU A 17 -0.39 -9.75 15.13
C LEU A 17 0.05 -9.56 16.57
N ARG A 18 0.90 -8.55 16.81
CA ARG A 18 1.56 -8.25 18.08
C ARG A 18 1.39 -6.76 18.40
N ASP A 19 0.36 -6.43 19.18
CA ASP A 19 0.05 -5.04 19.57
C ASP A 19 -0.07 -4.08 18.37
N LEU A 20 -0.70 -4.55 17.28
CA LEU A 20 -0.91 -3.72 16.12
C LEU A 20 -1.79 -2.52 16.49
N THR A 21 -1.24 -1.32 16.35
CA THR A 21 -1.93 -0.06 16.62
C THR A 21 -1.78 0.85 15.39
N LEU A 22 -2.91 1.33 14.86
CA LEU A 22 -2.94 2.31 13.77
C LEU A 22 -4.23 3.11 13.80
N ARG A 23 -4.21 4.29 13.16
CA ARG A 23 -5.38 5.14 13.00
C ARG A 23 -5.42 5.72 11.60
N ILE A 24 -6.61 5.64 10.94
CA ILE A 24 -6.85 6.22 9.62
C ILE A 24 -7.79 7.42 9.76
N LYS A 25 -7.35 8.58 9.24
CA LYS A 25 -8.13 9.81 9.22
C LYS A 25 -9.14 9.80 8.08
N PRO A 26 -10.25 10.59 8.15
CA PRO A 26 -11.14 10.75 7.02
C PRO A 26 -10.42 11.28 5.78
N GLY A 27 -10.71 10.71 4.60
CA GLY A 27 -10.21 11.18 3.31
C GLY A 27 -8.72 10.94 3.05
N GLU A 28 -8.02 10.13 3.87
CA GLU A 28 -6.63 9.76 3.60
C GLU A 28 -6.52 8.38 2.92
N ILE A 29 -5.47 8.17 2.15
CA ILE A 29 -4.97 6.85 1.77
C ILE A 29 -3.89 6.47 2.79
N TYR A 30 -4.18 5.46 3.59
CA TYR A 30 -3.23 4.86 4.51
C TYR A 30 -2.68 3.57 3.92
N GLY A 31 -1.37 3.49 3.76
CA GLY A 31 -0.67 2.30 3.27
C GLY A 31 -0.25 1.39 4.42
N LEU A 32 -0.72 0.15 4.45
CA LEU A 32 -0.20 -0.89 5.32
C LEU A 32 0.81 -1.72 4.51
N LEU A 33 2.07 -1.31 4.58
CA LEU A 33 3.18 -1.87 3.80
C LEU A 33 3.85 -3.01 4.58
N GLY A 34 4.08 -4.13 3.95
CA GLY A 34 4.82 -5.23 4.57
C GLY A 34 4.94 -6.47 3.69
N PRO A 35 5.87 -7.37 4.01
CA PRO A 35 6.08 -8.59 3.23
C PRO A 35 4.89 -9.54 3.35
N ASN A 36 4.90 -10.59 2.54
CA ASN A 36 3.92 -11.67 2.66
C ASN A 36 4.05 -12.33 4.04
N GLY A 37 2.90 -12.61 4.67
CA GLY A 37 2.85 -13.18 6.01
C GLY A 37 3.07 -12.18 7.16
N ALA A 38 3.22 -10.88 6.90
CA ALA A 38 3.38 -9.86 7.95
C ALA A 38 2.12 -9.63 8.80
N GLY A 39 0.94 -10.07 8.32
CA GLY A 39 -0.33 -9.90 9.03
C GLY A 39 -1.35 -8.99 8.33
N LYS A 40 -1.06 -8.50 7.10
CA LYS A 40 -1.96 -7.61 6.33
C LYS A 40 -3.36 -8.22 6.17
N THR A 41 -3.46 -9.39 5.56
CA THR A 41 -4.73 -10.10 5.32
C THR A 41 -5.41 -10.52 6.63
N THR A 42 -4.65 -10.90 7.67
CA THR A 42 -5.21 -11.16 9.01
C THR A 42 -5.89 -9.92 9.57
N THR A 43 -5.27 -8.74 9.43
CA THR A 43 -5.85 -7.46 9.85
C THR A 43 -7.15 -7.19 9.10
N ILE A 44 -7.18 -7.34 7.77
CA ILE A 44 -8.38 -7.16 6.95
C ILE A 44 -9.50 -8.11 7.40
N ASN A 45 -9.21 -9.40 7.60
CA ASN A 45 -10.21 -10.38 8.02
C ASN A 45 -10.83 -10.05 9.38
N ILE A 46 -10.04 -9.49 10.31
CA ILE A 46 -10.56 -9.03 11.60
C ILE A 46 -11.43 -7.77 11.41
N LEU A 47 -11.01 -6.80 10.57
CA LEU A 47 -11.82 -5.62 10.24
C LEU A 47 -13.17 -5.99 9.63
N CYS A 48 -13.18 -7.00 8.77
CA CYS A 48 -14.41 -7.50 8.13
C CYS A 48 -15.25 -8.40 9.06
N ASN A 49 -14.84 -8.57 10.32
CA ASN A 49 -15.51 -9.51 11.25
C ASN A 49 -15.64 -10.93 10.68
N LEU A 50 -14.66 -11.38 9.90
CA LEU A 50 -14.49 -12.74 9.41
C LEU A 50 -13.61 -13.57 10.37
N LEU A 51 -12.79 -12.89 11.15
CA LEU A 51 -11.89 -13.46 12.13
C LEU A 51 -11.99 -12.67 13.44
N LYS A 52 -12.03 -13.38 14.56
CA LYS A 52 -11.99 -12.76 15.89
C LYS A 52 -10.54 -12.49 16.30
N ALA A 53 -10.27 -11.28 16.77
CA ALA A 53 -9.00 -10.96 17.45
C ALA A 53 -8.90 -11.67 18.80
N ASP A 54 -7.68 -11.90 19.27
CA ASP A 54 -7.46 -12.47 20.61
C ASP A 54 -7.55 -11.37 21.68
N SER A 55 -7.04 -10.16 21.36
CA SER A 55 -7.17 -8.97 22.20
C SER A 55 -7.09 -7.69 21.35
N GLY A 56 -7.32 -6.56 22.00
CA GLY A 56 -7.30 -5.23 21.36
C GLY A 56 -8.68 -4.69 21.07
N VAL A 57 -8.69 -3.43 20.60
CA VAL A 57 -9.92 -2.70 20.28
C VAL A 57 -9.87 -2.19 18.86
N ILE A 58 -10.96 -2.39 18.13
CA ILE A 58 -11.14 -1.85 16.77
C ILE A 58 -12.42 -1.05 16.74
N LYS A 59 -12.33 0.17 16.21
CA LYS A 59 -13.49 1.04 15.95
C LYS A 59 -13.50 1.49 14.50
N ILE A 60 -14.65 1.38 13.86
CA ILE A 60 -14.92 1.86 12.50
C ILE A 60 -15.97 2.96 12.62
N ASN A 61 -15.58 4.16 12.23
CA ASN A 61 -16.38 5.37 12.38
C ASN A 61 -16.90 5.56 13.83
N GLY A 62 -16.03 5.24 14.82
CA GLY A 62 -16.36 5.31 16.24
C GLY A 62 -17.10 4.10 16.82
N LEU A 63 -17.61 3.20 15.97
CA LEU A 63 -18.37 2.01 16.38
C LEU A 63 -17.46 0.77 16.48
N PRO A 64 -17.66 -0.10 17.48
CA PRO A 64 -16.92 -1.37 17.56
C PRO A 64 -17.27 -2.28 16.36
N VAL A 65 -16.32 -3.13 15.97
CA VAL A 65 -16.53 -4.10 14.88
C VAL A 65 -17.71 -5.01 15.20
N SER A 66 -18.65 -5.09 14.27
CA SER A 66 -19.89 -5.86 14.38
C SER A 66 -20.44 -6.20 12.99
N LYS A 67 -21.57 -6.90 12.94
CA LYS A 67 -22.31 -7.10 11.68
C LYS A 67 -22.76 -5.76 11.05
N ALA A 68 -23.12 -4.79 11.86
CA ALA A 68 -23.57 -3.47 11.38
C ALA A 68 -22.42 -2.66 10.76
N THR A 69 -21.21 -2.73 11.31
CA THR A 69 -20.05 -2.01 10.77
C THR A 69 -19.55 -2.56 9.45
N LYS A 70 -19.94 -3.80 9.05
CA LYS A 70 -19.64 -4.32 7.71
C LYS A 70 -20.19 -3.44 6.59
N LEU A 71 -21.33 -2.79 6.81
CA LEU A 71 -21.94 -1.87 5.85
C LEU A 71 -21.13 -0.57 5.67
N LEU A 72 -20.21 -0.28 6.58
CA LEU A 72 -19.32 0.88 6.50
C LEU A 72 -18.02 0.60 5.73
N ILE A 73 -17.76 -0.68 5.38
CA ILE A 73 -16.52 -1.13 4.74
C ILE A 73 -16.84 -1.71 3.37
N GLY A 74 -16.11 -1.24 2.35
CA GLY A 74 -16.01 -1.91 1.07
C GLY A 74 -14.65 -2.61 0.97
N VAL A 75 -14.60 -3.84 0.50
CA VAL A 75 -13.36 -4.58 0.35
C VAL A 75 -13.21 -5.06 -1.08
N ALA A 76 -12.11 -4.69 -1.71
CA ALA A 76 -11.63 -5.29 -2.95
C ALA A 76 -10.45 -6.21 -2.60
N PRO A 77 -10.68 -7.52 -2.46
CA PRO A 77 -9.62 -8.47 -2.10
C PRO A 77 -8.62 -8.64 -3.24
N GLN A 78 -7.45 -9.21 -2.94
CA GLN A 78 -6.38 -9.46 -3.92
C GLN A 78 -6.89 -10.31 -5.10
N GLU A 79 -7.64 -11.38 -4.82
CA GLU A 79 -8.32 -12.17 -5.84
C GLU A 79 -9.62 -11.48 -6.28
N ASN A 80 -9.87 -11.48 -7.59
CA ASN A 80 -11.12 -10.94 -8.12
C ASN A 80 -12.26 -11.93 -7.87
N LEU A 81 -13.03 -11.70 -6.80
CA LEU A 81 -14.20 -12.51 -6.44
C LEU A 81 -15.41 -12.12 -7.30
N LEU A 82 -15.30 -12.35 -8.62
CA LEU A 82 -16.32 -12.01 -9.60
C LEU A 82 -16.89 -13.27 -10.27
N TYR A 83 -18.18 -13.25 -10.54
CA TYR A 83 -18.83 -14.24 -11.38
C TYR A 83 -18.50 -13.94 -12.84
N LYS A 84 -17.60 -14.74 -13.42
CA LYS A 84 -16.99 -14.45 -14.74
C LYS A 84 -17.98 -14.47 -15.89
N THR A 85 -18.99 -15.34 -15.82
CA THR A 85 -20.05 -15.47 -16.84
C THR A 85 -21.11 -14.36 -16.75
N LEU A 86 -21.20 -13.67 -15.62
CA LEU A 86 -22.12 -12.54 -15.44
C LEU A 86 -21.49 -11.25 -15.99
N SER A 87 -22.33 -10.34 -16.45
CA SER A 87 -21.92 -8.99 -16.85
C SER A 87 -21.43 -8.17 -15.65
N CYS A 88 -20.76 -7.04 -15.94
CA CYS A 88 -20.33 -6.10 -14.89
C CYS A 88 -21.51 -5.64 -14.01
N GLN A 89 -22.61 -5.21 -14.64
CA GLN A 89 -23.78 -4.75 -13.90
C GLN A 89 -24.47 -5.86 -13.09
N GLU A 90 -24.48 -7.10 -13.55
CA GLU A 90 -25.05 -8.24 -12.81
C GLU A 90 -24.20 -8.58 -11.60
N ASN A 91 -22.84 -8.56 -11.72
CA ASN A 91 -21.95 -8.69 -10.59
C ASN A 91 -22.24 -7.61 -9.54
N LEU A 92 -22.29 -6.33 -9.92
CA LEU A 92 -22.58 -5.25 -9.00
C LEU A 92 -23.99 -5.39 -8.39
N ASN A 93 -25.00 -5.82 -9.18
CA ASN A 93 -26.35 -6.04 -8.68
C ASN A 93 -26.40 -7.14 -7.61
N PHE A 94 -25.64 -8.23 -7.81
CA PHE A 94 -25.53 -9.29 -6.81
C PHE A 94 -25.00 -8.75 -5.48
N TYR A 95 -23.87 -8.02 -5.49
CA TYR A 95 -23.33 -7.43 -4.26
C TYR A 95 -24.26 -6.37 -3.66
N ALA A 96 -24.89 -5.53 -4.48
CA ALA A 96 -25.85 -4.53 -4.00
C ALA A 96 -27.06 -5.16 -3.30
N GLN A 97 -27.52 -6.33 -3.76
CA GLN A 97 -28.57 -7.11 -3.08
C GLN A 97 -28.11 -7.64 -1.73
N ILE A 98 -26.89 -8.19 -1.65
CA ILE A 98 -26.30 -8.67 -0.38
C ILE A 98 -26.22 -7.54 0.66
N TYR A 99 -25.91 -6.30 0.21
CA TYR A 99 -25.88 -5.13 1.08
C TYR A 99 -27.26 -4.53 1.36
N GLY A 100 -28.36 -5.16 0.87
CA GLY A 100 -29.74 -4.78 1.18
C GLY A 100 -30.25 -3.54 0.44
N LEU A 101 -29.63 -3.12 -0.66
CA LEU A 101 -30.10 -1.99 -1.45
C LEU A 101 -31.43 -2.32 -2.14
N ASN A 102 -32.41 -1.42 -2.10
CA ASN A 102 -33.66 -1.57 -2.85
C ASN A 102 -33.44 -1.37 -4.36
N ALA A 103 -34.43 -1.70 -5.19
CA ALA A 103 -34.30 -1.69 -6.65
C ALA A 103 -33.86 -0.32 -7.22
N ARG A 104 -34.41 0.78 -6.68
CA ARG A 104 -34.04 2.15 -7.11
C ARG A 104 -32.60 2.48 -6.74
N GLN A 105 -32.21 2.19 -5.51
CA GLN A 105 -30.83 2.38 -5.03
C GLN A 105 -29.85 1.55 -5.84
N ARG A 106 -30.15 0.27 -6.10
CA ARG A 106 -29.28 -0.61 -6.90
C ARG A 106 -29.00 0.00 -8.27
N LYS A 107 -30.06 0.39 -9.02
CA LYS A 107 -29.88 0.99 -10.35
C LYS A 107 -28.94 2.18 -10.31
N GLN A 108 -29.17 3.11 -9.39
CA GLN A 108 -28.36 4.33 -9.23
C GLN A 108 -26.91 4.00 -8.83
N GLN A 109 -26.72 3.11 -7.84
CA GLN A 109 -25.38 2.81 -7.32
C GLN A 109 -24.54 1.96 -8.29
N ILE A 110 -25.15 1.07 -9.05
CA ILE A 110 -24.48 0.31 -10.11
C ILE A 110 -23.93 1.27 -11.18
N GLU A 111 -24.78 2.17 -11.66
CA GLU A 111 -24.39 3.16 -12.67
C GLU A 111 -23.26 4.06 -12.14
N SER A 112 -23.42 4.61 -10.93
CA SER A 112 -22.41 5.45 -10.29
C SER A 112 -21.07 4.72 -10.07
N SER A 113 -21.13 3.46 -9.58
CA SER A 113 -19.91 2.68 -9.32
C SER A 113 -19.19 2.29 -10.61
N LEU A 114 -19.90 1.92 -11.68
CA LEU A 114 -19.30 1.65 -12.99
C LEU A 114 -18.71 2.91 -13.62
N ALA A 115 -19.38 4.06 -13.49
CA ALA A 115 -18.85 5.34 -13.94
C ALA A 115 -17.57 5.73 -13.18
N ALA A 116 -17.52 5.54 -11.86
CA ALA A 116 -16.36 5.83 -11.02
C ALA A 116 -15.10 5.05 -11.48
N VAL A 117 -15.29 3.80 -11.93
CA VAL A 117 -14.20 2.95 -12.43
C VAL A 117 -14.02 3.03 -13.95
N LYS A 118 -14.72 3.92 -14.66
CA LYS A 118 -14.68 4.10 -16.13
C LYS A 118 -15.01 2.82 -16.90
N LEU A 119 -16.08 2.12 -16.52
CA LEU A 119 -16.57 0.90 -17.18
C LEU A 119 -18.08 0.94 -17.45
N LEU A 120 -18.69 2.14 -17.51
CA LEU A 120 -20.11 2.27 -17.78
C LEU A 120 -20.48 1.76 -19.18
N ASP A 121 -19.62 1.98 -20.18
CA ASP A 121 -19.74 1.47 -21.54
C ASP A 121 -19.67 -0.06 -21.63
N ARG A 122 -19.08 -0.69 -20.62
CA ARG A 122 -18.92 -2.15 -20.49
C ARG A 122 -19.93 -2.78 -19.51
N ALA A 123 -20.93 -2.04 -19.05
CA ALA A 123 -21.87 -2.50 -18.05
C ALA A 123 -22.50 -3.87 -18.37
N LYS A 124 -22.80 -4.13 -19.66
CA LYS A 124 -23.43 -5.38 -20.14
C LYS A 124 -22.41 -6.43 -20.61
N SER A 125 -21.12 -6.15 -20.60
CA SER A 125 -20.08 -7.10 -21.01
C SER A 125 -19.87 -8.17 -19.94
N PRO A 126 -19.83 -9.47 -20.29
CA PRO A 126 -19.43 -10.53 -19.37
C PRO A 126 -18.02 -10.28 -18.82
N VAL A 127 -17.80 -10.54 -17.53
CA VAL A 127 -16.52 -10.24 -16.88
C VAL A 127 -15.37 -11.04 -17.50
N GLU A 128 -15.59 -12.25 -17.96
CA GLU A 128 -14.57 -13.08 -18.62
C GLU A 128 -14.00 -12.47 -19.92
N THR A 129 -14.75 -11.55 -20.55
CA THR A 129 -14.31 -10.89 -21.80
C THR A 129 -13.44 -9.65 -21.53
N LEU A 130 -13.24 -9.28 -20.27
CA LEU A 130 -12.48 -8.12 -19.87
C LEU A 130 -11.01 -8.44 -19.63
N SER A 131 -10.13 -7.45 -19.84
CA SER A 131 -8.72 -7.54 -19.43
C SER A 131 -8.59 -7.68 -17.90
N GLY A 132 -7.45 -8.16 -17.41
CA GLY A 132 -7.16 -8.28 -15.98
C GLY A 132 -7.33 -6.95 -15.23
N GLY A 133 -6.85 -5.85 -15.80
CA GLY A 133 -7.03 -4.52 -15.25
C GLY A 133 -8.50 -4.07 -15.21
N MET A 134 -9.27 -4.38 -16.24
CA MET A 134 -10.72 -4.13 -16.26
C MET A 134 -11.45 -4.96 -15.19
N GLN A 135 -11.13 -6.25 -15.07
CA GLN A 135 -11.68 -7.10 -14.01
C GLN A 135 -11.35 -6.55 -12.62
N ARG A 136 -10.13 -6.05 -12.42
CA ARG A 136 -9.73 -5.40 -11.16
C ARG A 136 -10.56 -4.15 -10.88
N ARG A 137 -10.85 -3.34 -11.90
CA ARG A 137 -11.74 -2.17 -11.77
C ARG A 137 -13.17 -2.58 -11.42
N VAL A 138 -13.71 -3.66 -12.01
CA VAL A 138 -15.03 -4.21 -11.61
C VAL A 138 -15.01 -4.67 -10.15
N ASN A 139 -13.95 -5.35 -9.70
CA ASN A 139 -13.80 -5.78 -8.31
C ASN A 139 -13.81 -4.58 -7.34
N ILE A 140 -13.15 -3.47 -7.70
CA ILE A 140 -13.21 -2.23 -6.91
C ILE A 140 -14.65 -1.63 -6.94
N ALA A 141 -15.33 -1.66 -8.09
CA ALA A 141 -16.70 -1.16 -8.22
C ALA A 141 -17.68 -1.93 -7.33
N THR A 142 -17.53 -3.27 -7.19
CA THR A 142 -18.37 -4.05 -6.27
C THR A 142 -18.18 -3.62 -4.82
N ALA A 143 -16.96 -3.24 -4.44
CA ALA A 143 -16.66 -2.72 -3.10
C ALA A 143 -17.24 -1.33 -2.84
N LEU A 144 -17.55 -0.56 -3.88
CA LEU A 144 -18.10 0.79 -3.78
C LEU A 144 -19.64 0.84 -3.79
N VAL A 145 -20.32 -0.20 -4.27
CA VAL A 145 -21.74 -0.20 -4.61
C VAL A 145 -22.69 0.18 -3.47
N HIS A 146 -22.29 -0.05 -2.23
CA HIS A 146 -23.06 0.28 -1.01
C HIS A 146 -22.60 1.55 -0.32
N GLN A 147 -21.75 2.37 -0.98
CA GLN A 147 -21.22 3.65 -0.49
C GLN A 147 -20.50 3.54 0.88
N PRO A 148 -19.46 2.75 0.99
CA PRO A 148 -18.75 2.56 2.25
C PRO A 148 -18.08 3.85 2.74
N LYS A 149 -17.80 3.93 4.05
CA LYS A 149 -17.00 5.00 4.66
C LYS A 149 -15.50 4.70 4.63
N LEU A 150 -15.13 3.43 4.49
CA LEU A 150 -13.77 2.94 4.38
C LEU A 150 -13.69 1.93 3.23
N LEU A 151 -12.86 2.22 2.25
CA LEU A 151 -12.51 1.27 1.18
C LEU A 151 -11.20 0.57 1.54
N ILE A 152 -11.20 -0.75 1.57
CA ILE A 152 -10.02 -1.59 1.76
C ILE A 152 -9.62 -2.18 0.41
N LEU A 153 -8.40 -1.92 -0.01
CA LEU A 153 -7.81 -2.46 -1.23
C LEU A 153 -6.66 -3.38 -0.85
N ASP A 154 -6.87 -4.68 -1.00
CA ASP A 154 -5.84 -5.68 -0.69
C ASP A 154 -5.01 -5.96 -1.94
N GLU A 155 -3.76 -5.48 -1.93
CA GLU A 155 -2.78 -5.63 -3.01
C GLU A 155 -3.37 -5.31 -4.41
N PRO A 156 -3.91 -4.09 -4.65
CA PRO A 156 -4.78 -3.79 -5.78
C PRO A 156 -4.11 -3.90 -7.15
N THR A 157 -2.78 -3.85 -7.24
CA THR A 157 -2.07 -3.87 -8.52
C THR A 157 -1.17 -5.09 -8.71
N THR A 158 -1.18 -6.02 -7.75
CA THR A 158 -0.38 -7.26 -7.85
C THR A 158 -0.83 -8.08 -9.05
N GLY A 159 0.16 -8.49 -9.88
CA GLY A 159 -0.09 -9.31 -11.08
C GLY A 159 -0.62 -8.54 -12.30
N LEU A 160 -0.75 -7.21 -12.23
CA LEU A 160 -1.11 -6.38 -13.37
C LEU A 160 0.14 -5.91 -14.14
N ASP A 161 -0.04 -5.72 -15.46
CA ASP A 161 0.94 -5.03 -16.28
C ASP A 161 1.09 -3.55 -15.89
N ILE A 162 2.07 -2.89 -16.46
CA ILE A 162 2.43 -1.50 -16.09
C ILE A 162 1.27 -0.54 -16.39
N GLU A 163 0.60 -0.67 -17.54
CA GLU A 163 -0.48 0.23 -17.95
C GLU A 163 -1.70 0.09 -17.04
N ALA A 164 -2.14 -1.15 -16.79
CA ALA A 164 -3.25 -1.44 -15.88
C ALA A 164 -2.93 -0.98 -14.45
N ARG A 165 -1.68 -1.09 -14.00
CA ARG A 165 -1.24 -0.57 -12.70
C ARG A 165 -1.44 0.95 -12.59
N TYR A 166 -1.00 1.71 -13.59
CA TYR A 166 -1.20 3.16 -13.61
C TYR A 166 -2.68 3.54 -13.64
N GLU A 167 -3.51 2.81 -14.40
CA GLU A 167 -4.96 3.03 -14.42
C GLU A 167 -5.61 2.83 -13.04
N ILE A 168 -5.20 1.80 -12.29
CA ILE A 168 -5.68 1.55 -10.92
C ILE A 168 -5.19 2.65 -9.97
N TRP A 169 -3.93 3.08 -10.07
CA TRP A 169 -3.42 4.18 -9.26
C TRP A 169 -4.18 5.48 -9.49
N ASP A 170 -4.50 5.81 -10.74
CA ASP A 170 -5.31 6.97 -11.07
C ASP A 170 -6.75 6.85 -10.57
N LEU A 171 -7.33 5.65 -10.62
CA LEU A 171 -8.62 5.38 -10.01
C LEU A 171 -8.59 5.64 -8.50
N ILE A 172 -7.59 5.11 -7.79
CA ILE A 172 -7.44 5.28 -6.34
C ILE A 172 -7.30 6.76 -5.98
N ARG A 173 -6.49 7.54 -6.74
CA ARG A 173 -6.35 8.99 -6.55
C ARG A 173 -7.68 9.73 -6.75
N ARG A 174 -8.44 9.39 -7.79
CA ARG A 174 -9.77 10.00 -8.03
C ARG A 174 -10.73 9.71 -6.89
N LEU A 175 -10.82 8.46 -6.41
CA LEU A 175 -11.67 8.10 -5.28
C LEU A 175 -11.30 8.89 -4.02
N LYS A 176 -10.01 9.00 -3.73
CA LYS A 176 -9.51 9.81 -2.61
C LYS A 176 -9.90 11.29 -2.75
N ASN A 177 -9.74 11.86 -3.95
CA ASN A 177 -10.10 13.26 -4.21
C ASN A 177 -11.60 13.54 -4.09
N GLN A 178 -12.43 12.49 -4.21
CA GLN A 178 -13.86 12.51 -3.92
C GLN A 178 -14.18 12.34 -2.43
N GLY A 179 -13.17 12.31 -1.56
CA GLY A 179 -13.33 12.18 -0.10
C GLY A 179 -13.34 10.76 0.44
N MET A 180 -13.08 9.75 -0.40
CA MET A 180 -13.01 8.35 0.06
C MET A 180 -11.82 8.16 0.99
N THR A 181 -12.06 7.48 2.14
CA THR A 181 -11.00 7.00 3.03
C THR A 181 -10.57 5.61 2.57
N ILE A 182 -9.26 5.39 2.40
CA ILE A 182 -8.75 4.15 1.82
C ILE A 182 -7.68 3.54 2.73
N LEU A 183 -7.85 2.26 3.06
CA LEU A 183 -6.78 1.40 3.56
C LEU A 183 -6.24 0.59 2.39
N LEU A 184 -5.00 0.85 2.03
CA LEU A 184 -4.28 0.13 0.98
C LEU A 184 -3.29 -0.83 1.63
N THR A 185 -3.41 -2.13 1.39
CA THR A 185 -2.34 -3.08 1.75
C THR A 185 -1.48 -3.36 0.53
N THR A 186 -0.19 -3.38 0.71
CA THR A 186 0.74 -3.67 -0.39
C THR A 186 2.09 -4.17 0.13
N HIS A 187 2.83 -4.87 -0.72
CA HIS A 187 4.25 -5.15 -0.54
C HIS A 187 5.10 -4.37 -1.56
N LEU A 188 4.46 -3.62 -2.47
CA LEU A 188 5.11 -2.80 -3.49
C LEU A 188 5.43 -1.42 -2.92
N LEU A 189 6.72 -1.11 -2.79
CA LEU A 189 7.20 0.13 -2.21
C LEU A 189 6.82 1.36 -3.05
N ASP A 190 6.92 1.24 -4.39
CA ASP A 190 6.56 2.30 -5.32
C ASP A 190 5.06 2.64 -5.29
N GLU A 191 4.19 1.66 -5.09
CA GLU A 191 2.75 1.87 -4.90
C GLU A 191 2.47 2.66 -3.62
N ALA A 192 3.08 2.25 -2.50
CA ALA A 192 2.93 2.94 -1.23
C ALA A 192 3.46 4.38 -1.30
N GLU A 193 4.64 4.58 -1.90
CA GLU A 193 5.26 5.91 -2.05
C GLU A 193 4.42 6.86 -2.90
N ARG A 194 3.81 6.34 -3.98
CA ARG A 194 3.03 7.16 -4.95
C ARG A 194 1.63 7.50 -4.50
N LEU A 195 1.00 6.65 -3.69
CA LEU A 195 -0.42 6.76 -3.36
C LEU A 195 -0.70 7.21 -1.93
N CYS A 196 0.12 6.78 -0.97
CA CYS A 196 -0.24 6.90 0.44
C CYS A 196 0.19 8.25 1.02
N GLN A 197 -0.69 8.90 1.76
CA GLN A 197 -0.35 10.08 2.56
C GLN A 197 0.36 9.69 3.87
N ARG A 198 0.03 8.51 4.40
CA ARG A 198 0.73 7.92 5.55
C ARG A 198 0.92 6.44 5.30
N ILE A 199 2.04 5.93 5.77
CA ILE A 199 2.46 4.54 5.58
C ILE A 199 2.80 3.97 6.95
N GLY A 200 2.20 2.83 7.28
CA GLY A 200 2.61 1.98 8.40
C GLY A 200 3.39 0.78 7.86
N ILE A 201 4.66 0.68 8.24
CA ILE A 201 5.50 -0.46 7.86
C ILE A 201 5.28 -1.59 8.85
N LEU A 202 4.66 -2.67 8.37
CA LEU A 202 4.30 -3.85 9.16
C LEU A 202 5.36 -4.93 9.01
N LYS A 203 6.03 -5.31 10.10
CA LYS A 203 6.97 -6.43 10.17
C LYS A 203 6.76 -7.22 11.46
N GLY A 204 6.77 -8.55 11.37
CA GLY A 204 6.58 -9.43 12.53
C GLY A 204 5.30 -9.18 13.32
N GLY A 205 4.24 -8.71 12.65
CA GLY A 205 2.94 -8.44 13.27
C GLY A 205 2.82 -7.10 13.98
N ARG A 206 3.82 -6.20 13.85
CA ARG A 206 3.86 -4.85 14.48
C ARG A 206 4.11 -3.77 13.45
N ILE A 207 3.64 -2.57 13.71
CA ILE A 207 4.07 -1.38 12.99
C ILE A 207 5.45 -0.98 13.53
N VAL A 208 6.48 -1.14 12.70
CA VAL A 208 7.87 -0.79 13.07
C VAL A 208 8.22 0.66 12.75
N ALA A 209 7.52 1.26 11.79
CA ALA A 209 7.61 2.68 11.48
C ALA A 209 6.28 3.17 10.89
N GLU A 210 5.88 4.39 11.21
CA GLU A 210 4.67 5.02 10.71
C GLU A 210 4.90 6.51 10.48
N GLY A 211 4.31 7.06 9.41
CA GLY A 211 4.36 8.48 9.10
C GLY A 211 4.07 8.78 7.64
N SER A 212 4.10 10.07 7.27
CA SER A 212 4.22 10.48 5.87
C SER A 212 5.60 10.07 5.33
N LEU A 213 5.75 10.06 4.00
CA LEU A 213 7.07 9.76 3.39
C LEU A 213 8.16 10.69 3.94
N GLU A 214 7.85 11.97 4.12
CA GLU A 214 8.76 12.94 4.69
C GLU A 214 9.14 12.61 6.15
N GLN A 215 8.16 12.28 7.00
CA GLN A 215 8.41 11.85 8.39
C GLN A 215 9.22 10.55 8.47
N LEU A 216 8.99 9.63 7.53
CA LEU A 216 9.75 8.39 7.45
C LEU A 216 11.19 8.64 7.00
N ARG A 217 11.43 9.57 6.08
CA ARG A 217 12.79 10.00 5.67
C ARG A 217 13.62 10.53 6.83
N GLN A 218 13.02 11.27 7.74
CA GLN A 218 13.70 11.80 8.94
C GLN A 218 14.22 10.71 9.91
N LYS A 219 13.77 9.45 9.73
CA LYS A 219 14.29 8.31 10.51
C LYS A 219 15.65 7.80 10.02
N ILE A 220 16.09 8.28 8.87
CA ILE A 220 17.39 7.93 8.27
C ILE A 220 18.30 9.14 8.34
N PRO A 221 19.57 9.00 8.80
CA PRO A 221 20.53 10.10 8.88
C PRO A 221 21.18 10.38 7.51
N ALA A 222 20.36 10.46 6.46
CA ALA A 222 20.79 10.78 5.10
C ALA A 222 19.76 11.68 4.42
N GLN A 223 20.21 12.71 3.74
CA GLN A 223 19.37 13.54 2.87
C GLN A 223 19.38 13.07 1.42
N GLU A 224 20.53 12.55 0.99
CA GLU A 224 20.74 11.97 -0.34
C GLU A 224 21.52 10.67 -0.26
N ILE A 225 21.44 9.89 -1.33
CA ILE A 225 22.15 8.63 -1.51
C ILE A 225 22.91 8.73 -2.81
N VAL A 226 24.18 8.33 -2.76
CA VAL A 226 25.04 8.18 -3.92
C VAL A 226 25.28 6.70 -4.16
N ILE A 227 24.91 6.21 -5.33
CA ILE A 227 25.22 4.86 -5.77
C ILE A 227 26.49 4.92 -6.61
N VAL A 228 27.44 4.04 -6.30
CA VAL A 228 28.71 3.94 -6.98
C VAL A 228 28.93 2.52 -7.48
N HIS A 229 29.28 2.41 -8.76
CA HIS A 229 29.78 1.16 -9.33
C HIS A 229 31.26 1.34 -9.65
N THR A 230 32.08 0.43 -9.13
CA THR A 230 33.51 0.43 -9.30
C THR A 230 34.08 -0.98 -9.10
N SER A 231 35.17 -1.32 -9.80
CA SER A 231 35.93 -2.53 -9.55
C SER A 231 36.76 -2.49 -8.25
N GLN A 232 36.86 -1.31 -7.61
CA GLN A 232 37.66 -1.09 -6.39
C GLN A 232 36.75 -0.68 -5.22
N GLU A 233 35.71 -1.48 -4.92
CA GLU A 233 34.71 -1.16 -3.88
C GLU A 233 35.35 -0.90 -2.50
N GLU A 234 36.39 -1.68 -2.12
CA GLU A 234 37.05 -1.53 -0.81
C GLU A 234 37.68 -0.15 -0.65
N LEU A 235 38.32 0.38 -1.71
CA LEU A 235 38.88 1.73 -1.70
C LEU A 235 37.78 2.80 -1.65
N ALA A 236 36.69 2.60 -2.38
CA ALA A 236 35.55 3.52 -2.34
C ALA A 236 34.91 3.55 -0.94
N ILE A 237 34.76 2.40 -0.28
CA ILE A 237 34.25 2.31 1.09
C ILE A 237 35.20 3.02 2.08
N ALA A 238 36.53 2.75 2.00
CA ALA A 238 37.50 3.39 2.86
C ALA A 238 37.45 4.92 2.70
N ARG A 239 37.43 5.41 1.47
CA ARG A 239 37.32 6.84 1.18
C ARG A 239 36.01 7.45 1.72
N ALA A 240 34.87 6.76 1.55
CA ALA A 240 33.59 7.21 2.08
C ALA A 240 33.61 7.32 3.62
N ILE A 241 34.24 6.37 4.30
CA ILE A 241 34.40 6.40 5.77
C ILE A 241 35.27 7.59 6.22
N GLU A 242 36.37 7.89 5.53
CA GLU A 242 37.19 9.06 5.79
C GLU A 242 36.42 10.37 5.67
N LEU A 243 35.48 10.42 4.72
CA LEU A 243 34.61 11.58 4.49
C LEU A 243 33.40 11.63 5.46
N GLY A 244 33.26 10.65 6.36
CA GLY A 244 32.13 10.55 7.28
C GLY A 244 30.83 10.07 6.65
N PHE A 245 30.90 9.46 5.46
CA PHE A 245 29.73 8.89 4.79
C PHE A 245 29.48 7.47 5.29
N THR A 246 28.21 7.17 5.60
CA THR A 246 27.80 5.81 5.93
C THR A 246 27.59 5.02 4.65
N HIS A 247 28.17 3.84 4.53
CA HIS A 247 27.92 2.96 3.38
C HIS A 247 26.83 1.95 3.68
N ARG A 248 26.10 1.57 2.64
CA ARG A 248 25.05 0.53 2.63
C ARG A 248 25.12 -0.25 1.34
N ARG A 249 24.51 -1.45 1.36
CA ARG A 249 24.37 -2.25 0.14
C ARG A 249 22.87 -2.52 -0.09
N TYR A 250 22.40 -2.12 -1.26
CA TYR A 250 21.04 -2.38 -1.72
C TYR A 250 21.08 -3.33 -2.91
N GLY A 251 20.88 -4.63 -2.65
CA GLY A 251 21.15 -5.65 -3.67
C GLY A 251 22.64 -5.66 -4.05
N ASN A 252 22.94 -5.40 -5.32
CA ASN A 252 24.31 -5.29 -5.83
C ASN A 252 24.88 -3.87 -5.80
N ASP A 253 24.05 -2.88 -5.45
CA ASP A 253 24.47 -1.48 -5.48
C ASP A 253 25.19 -1.09 -4.18
N LEU A 254 26.40 -0.57 -4.31
CA LEU A 254 27.11 0.09 -3.23
C LEU A 254 26.61 1.53 -3.11
N ALA A 255 26.05 1.87 -1.97
CA ALA A 255 25.44 3.15 -1.71
C ALA A 255 26.13 3.89 -0.55
N PHE A 256 26.31 5.19 -0.69
CA PHE A 256 26.81 6.08 0.34
C PHE A 256 25.74 7.07 0.75
N TRP A 257 25.55 7.23 2.05
CA TRP A 257 24.61 8.15 2.63
C TRP A 257 25.26 9.49 2.90
N LEU A 258 24.73 10.52 2.26
CA LEU A 258 25.20 11.88 2.46
C LEU A 258 24.30 12.58 3.50
N PRO A 259 24.88 13.05 4.61
CA PRO A 259 24.14 13.78 5.63
C PRO A 259 23.65 15.16 5.13
N GLN A 260 24.31 15.70 4.12
CA GLN A 260 23.95 16.94 3.42
C GLN A 260 24.02 16.74 1.91
N PRO A 261 23.17 17.42 1.14
CA PRO A 261 23.26 17.39 -0.31
C PRO A 261 24.60 17.97 -0.80
N LEU A 262 25.21 17.28 -1.75
CA LEU A 262 26.44 17.73 -2.43
C LEU A 262 26.20 17.82 -3.93
N GLU A 263 26.88 18.75 -4.58
CA GLU A 263 26.86 18.77 -6.05
C GLU A 263 27.59 17.54 -6.63
N LEU A 264 27.12 17.04 -7.77
CA LEU A 264 27.69 15.84 -8.40
C LEU A 264 29.20 15.97 -8.65
N ARG A 265 29.64 17.18 -8.99
CA ARG A 265 31.08 17.48 -9.19
C ARG A 265 31.87 17.28 -7.90
N GLU A 266 31.33 17.70 -6.77
CA GLU A 266 31.99 17.54 -5.46
C GLU A 266 32.07 16.06 -5.09
N ILE A 267 30.97 15.33 -5.34
CA ILE A 267 30.91 13.88 -5.08
C ILE A 267 31.96 13.15 -5.92
N ILE A 268 32.07 13.47 -7.21
CA ILE A 268 33.10 12.87 -8.10
C ILE A 268 34.51 13.21 -7.59
N ALA A 269 34.78 14.46 -7.19
CA ALA A 269 36.08 14.87 -6.66
C ALA A 269 36.45 14.14 -5.38
N HIS A 270 35.49 13.78 -4.53
CA HIS A 270 35.73 12.99 -3.33
C HIS A 270 36.25 11.57 -3.62
N PHE A 271 35.92 11.01 -4.78
CA PHE A 271 36.37 9.69 -5.22
C PHE A 271 37.51 9.77 -6.28
N ASP A 272 38.19 10.92 -6.38
CA ASP A 272 39.30 11.08 -7.30
C ASP A 272 40.41 10.02 -7.03
N GLY A 273 40.95 9.45 -8.11
CA GLY A 273 41.92 8.35 -8.06
C GLY A 273 41.30 6.96 -7.94
N ILE A 274 39.96 6.82 -7.80
CA ILE A 274 39.26 5.54 -7.80
C ILE A 274 38.55 5.38 -9.15
N PRO A 275 38.80 4.31 -9.92
CA PRO A 275 38.08 4.05 -11.16
C PRO A 275 36.59 3.89 -10.91
N LEU A 276 35.76 4.77 -11.45
CA LEU A 276 34.31 4.70 -11.33
C LEU A 276 33.69 4.28 -12.67
N ASP A 277 32.96 3.18 -12.68
CA ASP A 277 32.18 2.75 -13.84
C ASP A 277 30.91 3.61 -13.98
N SER A 278 30.27 3.90 -12.84
CA SER A 278 29.18 4.85 -12.77
C SER A 278 29.04 5.46 -11.37
N ILE A 279 28.46 6.66 -11.33
CA ILE A 279 28.05 7.34 -10.10
C ILE A 279 26.70 8.00 -10.31
N ALA A 280 25.76 7.77 -9.40
CA ALA A 280 24.42 8.32 -9.49
C ALA A 280 23.96 8.88 -8.14
N ARG A 281 23.44 10.12 -8.16
CA ARG A 281 22.83 10.77 -7.01
C ARG A 281 21.31 10.56 -7.04
N GLN A 282 20.74 10.18 -5.93
CA GLN A 282 19.29 10.01 -5.82
C GLN A 282 18.78 10.41 -4.44
N PRO A 283 17.51 10.87 -4.35
CA PRO A 283 16.89 11.15 -3.07
C PRO A 283 16.67 9.85 -2.28
N VAL A 284 16.58 9.98 -0.95
CA VAL A 284 16.13 8.88 -0.10
C VAL A 284 14.70 8.49 -0.49
N ARG A 285 14.50 7.22 -0.90
CA ARG A 285 13.21 6.64 -1.26
C ARG A 285 12.69 5.71 -0.16
N LEU A 286 11.44 5.32 -0.28
CA LEU A 286 10.81 4.39 0.67
C LEU A 286 11.55 3.04 0.77
N GLU A 287 12.20 2.59 -0.29
CA GLU A 287 12.99 1.35 -0.28
C GLU A 287 14.17 1.40 0.70
N HIS A 288 14.89 2.53 0.73
CA HIS A 288 16.02 2.73 1.65
C HIS A 288 15.53 2.78 3.09
N ILE A 289 14.41 3.49 3.32
CA ILE A 289 13.77 3.58 4.64
C ILE A 289 13.31 2.18 5.10
N TYR A 290 12.66 1.44 4.19
CA TYR A 290 12.13 0.11 4.49
C TYR A 290 13.24 -0.84 4.94
N VAL A 291 14.35 -0.88 4.23
CA VAL A 291 15.51 -1.72 4.59
C VAL A 291 16.00 -1.37 6.00
N GLU A 292 16.27 -0.09 6.25
CA GLU A 292 16.83 0.36 7.54
C GLU A 292 15.91 0.08 8.73
N VAL A 293 14.63 0.45 8.63
CA VAL A 293 13.69 0.25 9.75
C VAL A 293 13.31 -1.21 9.97
N THR A 294 13.63 -2.07 9.01
CA THR A 294 13.32 -3.51 9.11
C THR A 294 14.51 -4.40 9.43
N GLN A 295 15.76 -3.91 9.36
CA GLN A 295 16.95 -4.70 9.66
C GLN A 295 17.02 -5.18 11.11
N ASN A 296 16.47 -4.43 12.05
CA ASN A 296 16.53 -4.70 13.49
C ASN A 296 15.31 -5.50 14.02
N TYR A 297 14.53 -6.10 13.12
CA TYR A 297 13.31 -6.87 13.46
C TYR A 297 13.33 -8.26 12.77
#